data_5c67beeca697acc58b0aaef0d93e43c0
#
_entry.id   5c67beeca697acc58b0aaef0d93e43c0
#
_cell.length_a   1.000
_cell.length_b   1.000
_cell.length_c   1.000
_cell.angle_alpha   90.00
_cell.angle_beta   90.00
_cell.angle_gamma   90.00
#
_symmetry.space_group_name_H-M   'P 1'
#
loop_
_entity.id
_entity.type
_entity.pdbx_description
1 polymer ?
#
loop_
_entity_poly.entity_id
_entity_poly.type
_entity_poly.pdbx_seq_one_letter_code
_entity_poly.pdbx_strand_id
1 'polypeptide(L)'
;MKLKVLALAAALGFSTMAAQANELPDGPHIVTSGTASVAAVPDIATLAIEVNVAAKDAASAKKQADDRVAQYLSFLEKSGIAKKDISSANLRTQPDYDYQNGKSILKGYRAVRTVEVTLRQLDKLNGLLDGALKAGLNEIRSVSLGVAQPDAY
;
A
#
# COMPACT_ATOMS: atom_id res chain seq x y z
N MET A 1 45.63 -68.59 9.68
CA MET A 1 45.17 -67.46 10.54
C MET A 1 44.04 -66.79 9.82
N LYS A 2 42.86 -66.80 10.45
CA LYS A 2 41.57 -66.50 9.79
C LYS A 2 41.20 -65.04 10.02
N LEU A 3 41.16 -64.25 8.93
CA LEU A 3 40.73 -62.85 8.95
C LEU A 3 39.20 -62.80 8.90
N LYS A 4 38.57 -62.32 9.94
CA LYS A 4 37.12 -62.07 9.96
C LYS A 4 36.83 -60.62 9.52
N VAL A 5 36.27 -60.48 8.35
CA VAL A 5 35.75 -59.22 7.84
C VAL A 5 34.40 -58.98 8.42
N LEU A 6 34.29 -57.93 9.22
CA LEU A 6 33.00 -57.47 9.79
C LEU A 6 32.41 -56.41 8.85
N ALA A 7 31.36 -56.76 8.12
CA ALA A 7 30.62 -55.78 7.28
C ALA A 7 29.66 -55.02 8.13
N LEU A 8 29.90 -53.70 8.30
CA LEU A 8 28.99 -52.76 8.96
C LEU A 8 28.04 -52.15 7.92
N ALA A 9 26.80 -52.63 7.88
CA ALA A 9 25.75 -52.06 7.05
C ALA A 9 25.17 -50.83 7.72
N ALA A 10 25.49 -49.66 7.19
CA ALA A 10 24.86 -48.39 7.58
C ALA A 10 23.51 -48.25 6.88
N ALA A 11 22.44 -48.50 7.61
CA ALA A 11 21.07 -48.21 7.16
C ALA A 11 20.81 -46.70 7.22
N LEU A 12 20.88 -46.03 6.07
CA LEU A 12 20.39 -44.67 5.91
C LEU A 12 18.85 -44.70 5.92
N GLY A 13 18.26 -44.34 7.05
CA GLY A 13 16.82 -44.10 7.16
C GLY A 13 16.43 -42.81 6.43
N PHE A 14 15.91 -42.94 5.23
CA PHE A 14 15.17 -41.89 4.57
C PHE A 14 13.81 -41.72 5.24
N SER A 15 13.66 -40.73 6.11
CA SER A 15 12.36 -40.29 6.60
C SER A 15 11.63 -39.59 5.48
N THR A 16 10.80 -40.30 4.74
CA THR A 16 9.83 -39.67 3.84
C THR A 16 8.79 -38.94 4.69
N MET A 17 8.88 -37.63 4.78
CA MET A 17 7.72 -36.84 5.22
C MET A 17 6.61 -37.04 4.19
N ALA A 18 5.67 -37.90 4.50
CA ALA A 18 4.41 -37.99 3.78
C ALA A 18 3.68 -36.66 4.01
N ALA A 19 3.63 -35.81 2.98
CA ALA A 19 2.68 -34.72 2.95
C ALA A 19 1.28 -35.36 2.99
N GLN A 20 0.59 -35.23 4.10
CA GLN A 20 -0.83 -35.55 4.16
C GLN A 20 -1.57 -34.50 3.36
N ALA A 21 -1.74 -34.76 2.06
CA ALA A 21 -2.80 -34.12 1.31
C ALA A 21 -4.11 -34.52 2.01
N ASN A 22 -4.91 -33.51 2.37
CA ASN A 22 -6.25 -33.74 2.88
C ASN A 22 -7.06 -34.40 1.75
N GLU A 23 -7.02 -35.73 1.66
CA GLU A 23 -7.85 -36.47 0.73
C GLU A 23 -9.31 -36.30 1.17
N LEU A 24 -10.11 -35.78 0.24
CA LEU A 24 -11.57 -35.75 0.42
C LEU A 24 -12.05 -37.20 0.66
N PRO A 25 -13.01 -37.43 1.54
CA PRO A 25 -13.52 -38.76 1.80
C PRO A 25 -13.96 -39.47 0.53
N ASP A 26 -13.53 -40.71 0.31
CA ASP A 26 -13.97 -41.54 -0.79
C ASP A 26 -15.48 -41.82 -0.65
N GLY A 27 -16.28 -41.18 -1.51
CA GLY A 27 -17.74 -41.36 -1.54
C GLY A 27 -18.44 -40.18 -2.21
N PRO A 28 -19.71 -40.32 -2.55
CA PRO A 28 -20.49 -39.22 -3.11
C PRO A 28 -20.63 -38.10 -2.05
N HIS A 29 -20.01 -36.97 -2.33
CA HIS A 29 -20.09 -35.77 -1.48
C HIS A 29 -20.56 -34.58 -2.29
N ILE A 30 -21.27 -33.67 -1.67
CA ILE A 30 -21.72 -32.41 -2.24
C ILE A 30 -20.91 -31.31 -1.58
N VAL A 31 -20.14 -30.57 -2.40
CA VAL A 31 -19.44 -29.34 -1.96
C VAL A 31 -20.35 -28.19 -2.28
N THR A 32 -20.74 -27.45 -1.26
CA THR A 32 -21.52 -26.21 -1.41
C THR A 32 -20.71 -25.05 -0.89
N SER A 33 -20.75 -23.93 -1.61
CA SER A 33 -20.19 -22.65 -1.17
C SER A 33 -21.32 -21.65 -1.05
N GLY A 34 -21.27 -20.80 -0.02
CA GLY A 34 -22.19 -19.71 0.17
C GLY A 34 -21.41 -18.41 0.32
N THR A 35 -21.93 -17.33 -0.23
CA THR A 35 -21.43 -15.96 0.00
C THR A 35 -22.50 -15.20 0.76
N ALA A 36 -22.08 -14.46 1.77
CA ALA A 36 -22.93 -13.54 2.50
C ALA A 36 -22.35 -12.13 2.40
N SER A 37 -23.22 -11.12 2.36
CA SER A 37 -22.82 -9.73 2.47
C SER A 37 -23.49 -9.10 3.68
N VAL A 38 -22.72 -8.35 4.45
CA VAL A 38 -23.23 -7.61 5.62
C VAL A 38 -23.05 -6.11 5.33
N ALA A 39 -24.12 -5.35 5.51
CA ALA A 39 -24.06 -3.89 5.44
C ALA A 39 -23.67 -3.35 6.81
N ALA A 40 -22.56 -2.61 6.88
CA ALA A 40 -22.13 -1.92 8.09
C ALA A 40 -21.98 -0.42 7.81
N VAL A 41 -22.23 0.40 8.83
CA VAL A 41 -22.00 1.84 8.74
C VAL A 41 -20.50 2.10 8.76
N PRO A 42 -19.94 2.86 7.79
CA PRO A 42 -18.53 3.19 7.79
C PRO A 42 -18.13 3.97 9.05
N ASP A 43 -17.00 3.59 9.64
CA ASP A 43 -16.41 4.25 10.82
C ASP A 43 -14.99 4.79 10.56
N ILE A 44 -14.43 4.49 9.39
CA ILE A 44 -13.15 5.03 8.92
C ILE A 44 -13.26 5.59 7.51
N ALA A 45 -12.35 6.54 7.18
CA ALA A 45 -12.09 6.97 5.82
C ALA A 45 -10.60 6.81 5.51
N THR A 46 -10.28 6.31 4.33
CA THR A 46 -8.93 6.32 3.78
C THR A 46 -8.85 7.34 2.66
N LEU A 47 -7.94 8.31 2.83
CA LEU A 47 -7.68 9.35 1.86
C LEU A 47 -6.34 9.08 1.18
N ALA A 48 -6.30 9.14 -0.15
CA ALA A 48 -5.07 9.19 -0.92
C ALA A 48 -5.00 10.55 -1.62
N ILE A 49 -4.06 11.37 -1.21
CA ILE A 49 -3.87 12.73 -1.71
C ILE A 49 -2.48 12.84 -2.30
N GLU A 50 -2.36 13.51 -3.43
CA GLU A 50 -1.13 13.58 -4.19
C GLU A 50 -0.69 15.02 -4.40
N VAL A 51 0.61 15.26 -4.27
CA VAL A 51 1.26 16.47 -4.76
C VAL A 51 1.95 16.18 -6.07
N ASN A 52 1.70 17.00 -7.05
CA ASN A 52 2.28 16.93 -8.37
C ASN A 52 2.93 18.28 -8.70
N VAL A 53 4.26 18.29 -8.81
CA VAL A 53 5.07 19.50 -9.00
C VAL A 53 5.93 19.35 -10.23
N ALA A 54 5.91 20.36 -11.11
CA ALA A 54 6.82 20.47 -12.23
C ALA A 54 7.89 21.52 -11.95
N ALA A 55 9.14 21.23 -12.29
CA ALA A 55 10.27 22.16 -12.20
C ALA A 55 11.27 21.91 -13.35
N LYS A 56 12.25 22.81 -13.50
CA LYS A 56 13.26 22.72 -14.56
C LYS A 56 14.17 21.50 -14.41
N ASP A 57 14.40 21.06 -13.18
CA ASP A 57 15.22 19.89 -12.85
C ASP A 57 14.55 19.00 -11.82
N ALA A 58 14.97 17.74 -11.75
CA ALA A 58 14.38 16.72 -10.89
C ALA A 58 14.58 17.02 -9.39
N ALA A 59 15.71 17.60 -9.00
CA ALA A 59 16.00 17.93 -7.62
C ALA A 59 15.08 19.03 -7.09
N SER A 60 14.86 20.08 -7.90
CA SER A 60 13.95 21.16 -7.58
C SER A 60 12.49 20.68 -7.52
N ALA A 61 12.07 19.83 -8.44
CA ALA A 61 10.72 19.24 -8.42
C ALA A 61 10.51 18.41 -7.14
N LYS A 62 11.47 17.54 -6.82
CA LYS A 62 11.45 16.74 -5.60
C LYS A 62 11.39 17.61 -4.35
N LYS A 63 12.28 18.60 -4.24
CA LYS A 63 12.32 19.48 -3.06
C LYS A 63 10.99 20.19 -2.81
N GLN A 64 10.39 20.75 -3.85
CA GLN A 64 9.09 21.41 -3.73
C GLN A 64 7.97 20.43 -3.32
N ALA A 65 7.98 19.21 -3.85
CA ALA A 65 7.03 18.16 -3.43
C ALA A 65 7.22 17.79 -1.95
N ASP A 66 8.47 17.62 -1.52
CA ASP A 66 8.80 17.30 -0.13
C ASP A 66 8.38 18.41 0.83
N ASP A 67 8.64 19.66 0.49
CA ASP A 67 8.27 20.84 1.30
C ASP A 67 6.74 20.90 1.52
N ARG A 68 5.96 20.67 0.45
CA ARG A 68 4.48 20.66 0.54
C ARG A 68 3.97 19.50 1.38
N VAL A 69 4.53 18.30 1.20
CA VAL A 69 4.16 17.14 2.01
C VAL A 69 4.52 17.37 3.47
N ALA A 70 5.69 17.94 3.78
CA ALA A 70 6.09 18.25 5.15
C ALA A 70 5.11 19.22 5.85
N GLN A 71 4.64 20.23 5.12
CA GLN A 71 3.60 21.16 5.63
C GLN A 71 2.30 20.41 5.94
N TYR A 72 1.88 19.51 5.05
CA TYR A 72 0.66 18.74 5.27
C TYR A 72 0.79 17.76 6.43
N LEU A 73 1.93 17.05 6.55
CA LEU A 73 2.20 16.17 7.69
C LEU A 73 2.15 16.91 9.02
N SER A 74 2.74 18.11 9.08
CA SER A 74 2.66 18.97 10.27
C SER A 74 1.22 19.38 10.61
N PHE A 75 0.41 19.65 9.60
CA PHE A 75 -1.01 19.95 9.77
C PHE A 75 -1.79 18.73 10.29
N LEU A 76 -1.53 17.53 9.75
CA LEU A 76 -2.16 16.28 10.20
C LEU A 76 -1.85 15.99 11.68
N GLU A 77 -0.58 16.13 12.09
CA GLU A 77 -0.18 15.96 13.49
C GLU A 77 -0.91 16.93 14.42
N LYS A 78 -1.01 18.21 14.04
CA LYS A 78 -1.76 19.23 14.79
C LYS A 78 -3.26 18.96 14.85
N SER A 79 -3.79 18.30 13.84
CA SER A 79 -5.20 17.86 13.78
C SER A 79 -5.48 16.59 14.59
N GLY A 80 -4.46 16.01 15.23
CA GLY A 80 -4.58 14.83 16.08
C GLY A 80 -4.57 13.51 15.33
N ILE A 81 -4.10 13.48 14.08
CA ILE A 81 -3.94 12.23 13.33
C ILE A 81 -2.66 11.52 13.78
N ALA A 82 -2.79 10.25 14.17
CA ALA A 82 -1.67 9.47 14.65
C ALA A 82 -0.70 9.12 13.49
N LYS A 83 0.62 9.14 13.76
CA LYS A 83 1.65 8.83 12.75
C LYS A 83 1.47 7.46 12.09
N LYS A 84 0.97 6.47 12.81
CA LYS A 84 0.67 5.13 12.29
C LYS A 84 -0.44 5.11 11.24
N ASP A 85 -1.30 6.12 11.25
CA ASP A 85 -2.42 6.28 10.32
C ASP A 85 -2.04 7.14 9.11
N ILE A 86 -0.75 7.51 8.96
CA ILE A 86 -0.22 8.33 7.88
C ILE A 86 0.89 7.57 7.15
N SER A 87 0.80 7.48 5.83
CA SER A 87 1.85 6.96 4.95
C SER A 87 2.19 8.00 3.88
N SER A 88 3.48 8.30 3.68
CA SER A 88 3.94 9.29 2.69
C SER A 88 5.20 8.82 1.95
N ALA A 89 5.40 7.50 1.84
CA ALA A 89 6.64 6.92 1.33
C ALA A 89 6.80 6.97 -0.20
N ASN A 90 5.70 7.07 -0.94
CA ASN A 90 5.73 7.01 -2.40
C ASN A 90 6.17 8.32 -3.02
N LEU A 91 7.39 8.33 -3.57
CA LEU A 91 7.91 9.44 -4.38
C LEU A 91 8.32 8.91 -5.75
N ARG A 92 7.88 9.59 -6.80
CA ARG A 92 8.28 9.33 -8.18
C ARG A 92 8.69 10.63 -8.85
N THR A 93 9.83 10.62 -9.54
CA THR A 93 10.30 11.72 -10.41
C THR A 93 10.40 11.20 -11.84
N GLN A 94 9.93 11.98 -12.79
CA GLN A 94 9.96 11.64 -14.21
C GLN A 94 10.19 12.88 -15.06
N PRO A 95 10.80 12.75 -16.25
CA PRO A 95 10.90 13.83 -17.19
C PRO A 95 9.50 14.21 -17.71
N ASP A 96 9.29 15.49 -17.93
CA ASP A 96 8.06 16.07 -18.49
C ASP A 96 8.36 16.59 -19.90
N TYR A 97 7.66 16.04 -20.89
CA TYR A 97 7.86 16.37 -22.29
C TYR A 97 6.65 17.10 -22.85
N ASP A 98 6.93 18.05 -23.74
CA ASP A 98 5.91 18.70 -24.59
C ASP A 98 6.04 18.19 -26.03
N TYR A 99 4.90 18.07 -26.71
CA TYR A 99 4.84 17.67 -28.11
C TYR A 99 4.61 18.88 -29.01
N GLN A 100 5.63 19.29 -29.74
CA GLN A 100 5.54 20.39 -30.68
C GLN A 100 6.00 19.95 -32.07
N ASN A 101 5.16 20.17 -33.10
CA ASN A 101 5.46 19.83 -34.50
C ASN A 101 5.95 18.39 -34.69
N GLY A 102 5.35 17.42 -33.99
CA GLY A 102 5.70 15.99 -34.09
C GLY A 102 6.98 15.61 -33.37
N LYS A 103 7.60 16.51 -32.60
CA LYS A 103 8.81 16.25 -31.83
C LYS A 103 8.52 16.36 -30.32
N SER A 104 9.12 15.43 -29.57
CA SER A 104 9.10 15.47 -28.11
C SER A 104 10.21 16.38 -27.60
N ILE A 105 9.85 17.44 -26.89
CA ILE A 105 10.79 18.44 -26.32
C ILE A 105 10.72 18.31 -24.80
N LEU A 106 11.89 18.11 -24.16
CA LEU A 106 11.97 18.09 -22.70
C LEU A 106 11.62 19.46 -22.13
N LYS A 107 10.52 19.54 -21.38
CA LYS A 107 10.03 20.75 -20.73
C LYS A 107 10.62 20.93 -19.32
N GLY A 108 10.91 19.83 -18.67
CA GLY A 108 11.42 19.80 -17.29
C GLY A 108 11.22 18.45 -16.65
N TYR A 109 11.00 18.45 -15.36
CA TYR A 109 10.79 17.24 -14.56
C TYR A 109 9.56 17.40 -13.66
N ARG A 110 8.89 16.31 -13.42
CA ARG A 110 7.70 16.24 -12.57
C ARG A 110 7.98 15.33 -11.38
N ALA A 111 7.75 15.82 -10.18
CA ALA A 111 7.77 15.04 -8.96
C ALA A 111 6.34 14.80 -8.48
N VAL A 112 6.05 13.56 -8.17
CA VAL A 112 4.75 13.11 -7.67
C VAL A 112 4.97 12.41 -6.35
N ARG A 113 4.25 12.83 -5.32
CA ARG A 113 4.30 12.20 -4.00
C ARG A 113 2.91 12.03 -3.42
N THR A 114 2.62 10.81 -2.97
CA THR A 114 1.31 10.45 -2.42
C THR A 114 1.38 10.41 -0.90
N VAL A 115 0.36 10.97 -0.26
CA VAL A 115 0.12 10.87 1.19
C VAL A 115 -1.19 10.12 1.38
N GLU A 116 -1.13 9.01 2.10
CA GLU A 116 -2.29 8.23 2.49
C GLU A 116 -2.58 8.47 3.97
N VAL A 117 -3.83 8.71 4.28
CA VAL A 117 -4.29 9.00 5.65
C VAL A 117 -5.48 8.12 5.98
N THR A 118 -5.41 7.39 7.09
CA THR A 118 -6.55 6.69 7.66
C THR A 118 -7.20 7.57 8.72
N LEU A 119 -8.42 8.00 8.46
CA LEU A 119 -9.19 8.88 9.32
C LEU A 119 -10.25 8.08 10.09
N ARG A 120 -10.22 8.18 11.42
CA ARG A 120 -11.17 7.52 12.33
C ARG A 120 -12.28 8.46 12.84
N GLN A 121 -12.15 9.73 12.57
CA GLN A 121 -13.14 10.77 12.92
C GLN A 121 -13.63 11.40 11.62
N LEU A 122 -14.71 10.86 11.07
CA LEU A 122 -15.23 11.23 9.74
C LEU A 122 -15.66 12.69 9.63
N ASP A 123 -16.03 13.32 10.74
CA ASP A 123 -16.36 14.74 10.84
C ASP A 123 -15.18 15.65 10.46
N LYS A 124 -13.93 15.18 10.62
CA LYS A 124 -12.72 15.94 10.24
C LYS A 124 -12.36 15.84 8.75
N LEU A 125 -13.05 15.01 7.97
CA LEU A 125 -12.69 14.73 6.58
C LEU A 125 -12.53 16.00 5.74
N ASN A 126 -13.51 16.87 5.75
CA ASN A 126 -13.46 18.11 4.96
C ASN A 126 -12.32 19.02 5.39
N GLY A 127 -12.08 19.14 6.70
CA GLY A 127 -10.96 19.94 7.22
C GLY A 127 -9.60 19.42 6.79
N LEU A 128 -9.42 18.09 6.71
CA LEU A 128 -8.18 17.46 6.23
C LEU A 128 -7.97 17.69 4.74
N LEU A 129 -9.01 17.64 3.93
CA LEU A 129 -8.95 17.93 2.50
C LEU A 129 -8.60 19.41 2.25
N ASP A 130 -9.24 20.33 2.97
CA ASP A 130 -8.93 21.75 2.91
C ASP A 130 -7.48 22.03 3.33
N GLY A 131 -7.00 21.37 4.37
CA GLY A 131 -5.62 21.45 4.83
C GLY A 131 -4.61 20.96 3.81
N ALA A 132 -4.93 19.90 3.08
CA ALA A 132 -4.11 19.38 1.99
C ALA A 132 -3.98 20.42 0.86
N LEU A 133 -5.09 20.98 0.42
CA LEU A 133 -5.09 22.01 -0.63
C LEU A 133 -4.31 23.26 -0.20
N LYS A 134 -4.45 23.71 1.04
CA LYS A 134 -3.70 24.84 1.60
C LYS A 134 -2.20 24.57 1.69
N ALA A 135 -1.79 23.32 1.94
CA ALA A 135 -0.38 22.90 1.93
C ALA A 135 0.18 22.74 0.50
N GLY A 136 -0.67 22.84 -0.52
CA GLY A 136 -0.29 22.75 -1.92
C GLY A 136 -0.30 21.32 -2.50
N LEU A 137 -0.95 20.35 -1.83
CA LEU A 137 -1.31 19.07 -2.43
C LEU A 137 -2.47 19.35 -3.38
N ASN A 138 -2.31 19.02 -4.65
CA ASN A 138 -3.17 19.52 -5.72
C ASN A 138 -4.00 18.42 -6.40
N GLU A 139 -3.90 17.19 -5.93
CA GLU A 139 -4.66 16.08 -6.50
C GLU A 139 -5.22 15.17 -5.40
N ILE A 140 -6.53 15.04 -5.34
CA ILE A 140 -7.22 14.06 -4.48
C ILE A 140 -7.44 12.82 -5.33
N ARG A 141 -6.72 11.74 -5.02
CA ARG A 141 -6.78 10.48 -5.78
C ARG A 141 -8.01 9.66 -5.43
N SER A 142 -8.25 9.50 -4.15
CA SER A 142 -9.40 8.74 -3.66
C SER A 142 -9.78 9.13 -2.24
N VAL A 143 -11.06 8.97 -1.96
CA VAL A 143 -11.62 8.96 -0.60
C VAL A 143 -12.49 7.72 -0.52
N SER A 144 -12.10 6.77 0.32
CA SER A 144 -12.81 5.51 0.51
C SER A 144 -13.32 5.43 1.95
N LEU A 145 -14.60 5.12 2.10
CA LEU A 145 -15.20 4.85 3.40
C LEU A 145 -15.16 3.34 3.67
N GLY A 146 -14.91 2.96 4.90
CA GLY A 146 -14.79 1.57 5.28
C GLY A 146 -15.09 1.33 6.75
N VAL A 147 -14.90 0.08 7.18
CA VAL A 147 -15.06 -0.36 8.56
C VAL A 147 -13.70 -0.78 9.09
N ALA A 148 -13.33 -0.29 10.27
CA ALA A 148 -12.02 -0.54 10.88
C ALA A 148 -11.81 -2.03 11.23
N GLN A 149 -12.89 -2.74 11.55
CA GLN A 149 -12.86 -4.17 11.93
C GLN A 149 -13.93 -4.94 11.15
N PRO A 150 -13.66 -5.30 9.88
CA PRO A 150 -14.65 -6.00 9.05
C PRO A 150 -15.00 -7.40 9.60
N ASP A 151 -14.08 -8.06 10.31
CA ASP A 151 -14.27 -9.39 10.88
C ASP A 151 -15.17 -9.41 12.12
N ALA A 152 -15.63 -8.26 12.59
CA ALA A 152 -16.52 -8.14 13.74
C ALA A 152 -18.03 -8.22 13.40
N TYR A 153 -18.37 -8.37 12.11
CA TYR A 153 -19.75 -8.40 11.61
C TYR A 153 -20.16 -9.74 11.04
#